data_ff54e4e413fedd18271443bdcadbbedf
#
_entry.id   ff54e4e413fedd18271443bdcadbbedf
#
_cell.length_a   1.000
_cell.length_b   1.000
_cell.length_c   1.000
_cell.angle_alpha   90.00
_cell.angle_beta   90.00
_cell.angle_gamma   90.00
#
_symmetry.space_group_name_H-M   'P 1'
#
loop_
_entity.id
_entity.type
_entity.pdbx_description
1 polymer ?
#
loop_
_entity_poly.entity_id
_entity_poly.type
_entity_poly.pdbx_seq_one_letter_code
_entity_poly.pdbx_strand_id
1 'polypeptide(L)'
;GHMTKARRELAAAIPLQDVVIEVLDARIPAASGNPVVTELRGQKPCLKVLSKSDLADPEITQAWLRHFESGRGEGMAERSGGPVLALATRTDRAAETRTQVALLCKRLVKRAEGSVRPVRALIVGVPNVGKSTLINTLMNRVVAKVSDKPAVTKAQQQVVLQGGMVICDSPGILWPKIEDEAASLRLALLGSIPDTAIDYVNVAYFGARYFLDCHPDRLVSRFKLAALPADAEGLITEIGRRRGCLRSGGTV
;
A
#
# COMPACT_ATOMS: atom_id res chain seq x y z
N GLY A 1 13.86 -18.37 -4.86
CA GLY A 1 12.98 -17.68 -5.76
C GLY A 1 13.07 -16.15 -5.69
N HIS A 2 12.17 -15.47 -6.37
CA HIS A 2 12.16 -13.99 -6.49
C HIS A 2 12.07 -13.26 -5.14
N MET A 3 11.38 -13.81 -4.16
CA MET A 3 11.19 -13.21 -2.83
C MET A 3 12.47 -13.23 -1.99
N THR A 4 13.26 -14.30 -2.07
CA THR A 4 14.57 -14.36 -1.40
C THR A 4 15.53 -13.33 -1.98
N LYS A 5 15.48 -13.13 -3.31
CA LYS A 5 16.25 -12.09 -3.99
C LYS A 5 15.82 -10.70 -3.52
N ALA A 6 14.53 -10.42 -3.51
CA ALA A 6 13.98 -9.14 -3.10
C ALA A 6 14.31 -8.80 -1.63
N ARG A 7 14.24 -9.78 -0.72
CA ARG A 7 14.67 -9.59 0.68
C ARG A 7 16.16 -9.24 0.77
N ARG A 8 17.01 -9.91 -0.01
CA ARG A 8 18.47 -9.61 -0.05
C ARG A 8 18.73 -8.21 -0.59
N GLU A 9 18.02 -7.80 -1.63
CA GLU A 9 18.13 -6.46 -2.22
C GLU A 9 17.71 -5.38 -1.21
N LEU A 10 16.63 -5.58 -0.46
CA LEU A 10 16.22 -4.68 0.61
C LEU A 10 17.25 -4.63 1.74
N ALA A 11 17.74 -5.80 2.19
CA ALA A 11 18.75 -5.87 3.24
C ALA A 11 20.04 -5.14 2.87
N ALA A 12 20.39 -5.12 1.58
CA ALA A 12 21.54 -4.38 1.07
C ALA A 12 21.24 -2.87 0.89
N ALA A 13 20.03 -2.51 0.51
CA ALA A 13 19.65 -1.14 0.19
C ALA A 13 19.36 -0.28 1.43
N ILE A 14 18.65 -0.83 2.42
CA ILE A 14 18.19 -0.10 3.62
C ILE A 14 19.35 0.56 4.39
N PRO A 15 20.50 -0.11 4.64
CA PRO A 15 21.62 0.52 5.37
C PRO A 15 22.17 1.78 4.71
N LEU A 16 22.05 1.87 3.38
CA LEU A 16 22.58 2.99 2.59
C LEU A 16 21.68 4.22 2.61
N GLN A 17 20.50 4.13 3.22
CA GLN A 17 19.52 5.21 3.27
C GLN A 17 19.47 5.87 4.64
N ASP A 18 18.94 7.08 4.69
CA ASP A 18 18.71 7.83 5.93
C ASP A 18 17.32 7.52 6.53
N VAL A 19 16.34 7.25 5.66
CA VAL A 19 14.95 6.99 6.02
C VAL A 19 14.31 5.97 5.07
N VAL A 20 13.38 5.18 5.57
CA VAL A 20 12.51 4.31 4.76
C VAL A 20 11.15 4.98 4.62
N ILE A 21 10.62 5.03 3.41
CA ILE A 21 9.23 5.43 3.14
C ILE A 21 8.46 4.16 2.79
N GLU A 22 7.63 3.71 3.71
CA GLU A 22 6.75 2.55 3.48
C GLU A 22 5.38 3.03 3.01
N VAL A 23 5.04 2.67 1.76
CA VAL A 23 3.75 3.00 1.16
C VAL A 23 2.76 1.90 1.48
N LEU A 24 1.67 2.28 2.12
CA LEU A 24 0.54 1.44 2.53
C LEU A 24 -0.71 1.85 1.75
N ASP A 25 -1.64 0.93 1.56
CA ASP A 25 -2.97 1.27 1.03
C ASP A 25 -3.89 1.68 2.19
N ALA A 26 -4.41 2.90 2.16
CA ALA A 26 -5.24 3.44 3.24
C ALA A 26 -6.53 2.63 3.51
N ARG A 27 -6.99 1.84 2.53
CA ARG A 27 -8.15 0.96 2.68
C ARG A 27 -7.86 -0.30 3.48
N ILE A 28 -6.58 -0.73 3.53
CA ILE A 28 -6.12 -1.95 4.21
C ILE A 28 -4.73 -1.72 4.87
N PRO A 29 -4.57 -0.74 5.77
CA PRO A 29 -3.25 -0.35 6.28
C PRO A 29 -2.47 -1.49 6.91
N ALA A 30 -3.13 -2.32 7.74
CA ALA A 30 -2.49 -3.48 8.37
C ALA A 30 -2.05 -4.52 7.34
N ALA A 31 -2.96 -4.94 6.44
CA ALA A 31 -2.68 -5.98 5.46
C ALA A 31 -1.63 -5.56 4.40
N SER A 32 -1.51 -4.27 4.10
CA SER A 32 -0.49 -3.75 3.17
C SER A 32 0.86 -3.45 3.82
N GLY A 33 0.97 -3.49 5.14
CA GLY A 33 2.24 -3.43 5.86
C GLY A 33 3.09 -4.67 5.61
N ASN A 34 4.40 -4.49 5.44
CA ASN A 34 5.31 -5.60 5.17
C ASN A 34 6.19 -5.89 6.40
N PRO A 35 6.00 -7.00 7.11
CA PRO A 35 6.76 -7.35 8.30
C PRO A 35 8.27 -7.47 8.02
N VAL A 36 8.67 -7.86 6.80
CA VAL A 36 10.07 -7.93 6.39
C VAL A 36 10.70 -6.53 6.36
N VAL A 37 9.95 -5.50 5.95
CA VAL A 37 10.43 -4.11 5.99
C VAL A 37 10.64 -3.67 7.43
N THR A 38 9.70 -3.97 8.32
CA THR A 38 9.80 -3.64 9.75
C THR A 38 11.02 -4.30 10.39
N GLU A 39 11.26 -5.58 10.09
CA GLU A 39 12.44 -6.32 10.56
C GLU A 39 13.75 -5.72 10.04
N LEU A 40 13.87 -5.53 8.71
CA LEU A 40 15.12 -5.11 8.07
C LEU A 40 15.49 -3.65 8.34
N ARG A 41 14.51 -2.76 8.57
CA ARG A 41 14.80 -1.36 8.87
C ARG A 41 15.39 -1.17 10.27
N GLY A 42 15.05 -2.04 11.23
CA GLY A 42 15.51 -1.94 12.61
C GLY A 42 15.30 -0.53 13.19
N GLN A 43 16.37 0.11 13.64
CA GLN A 43 16.35 1.48 14.20
C GLN A 43 16.27 2.60 13.16
N LYS A 44 16.26 2.28 11.86
CA LYS A 44 16.16 3.30 10.82
C LYS A 44 14.80 4.00 10.86
N PRO A 45 14.75 5.34 10.80
CA PRO A 45 13.50 6.08 10.75
C PRO A 45 12.60 5.65 9.60
N CYS A 46 11.28 5.68 9.81
CA CYS A 46 10.30 5.31 8.80
C CYS A 46 9.20 6.36 8.68
N LEU A 47 8.89 6.75 7.43
CA LEU A 47 7.67 7.47 7.10
C LEU A 47 6.67 6.48 6.50
N LYS A 48 5.56 6.23 7.19
CA LYS A 48 4.45 5.43 6.66
C LYS A 48 3.51 6.34 5.86
N VAL A 49 3.35 6.05 4.58
CA VAL A 49 2.49 6.83 3.67
C VAL A 49 1.27 6.02 3.32
N LEU A 50 0.10 6.42 3.83
CA LEU A 50 -1.19 5.82 3.51
C LEU A 50 -1.70 6.42 2.20
N SER A 51 -1.48 5.73 1.09
CA SER A 51 -1.92 6.14 -0.24
C SER A 51 -3.42 5.91 -0.44
N LYS A 52 -4.01 6.56 -1.44
CA LYS A 52 -5.43 6.39 -1.81
C LYS A 52 -6.39 6.69 -0.65
N SER A 53 -6.04 7.65 0.21
CA SER A 53 -6.84 7.97 1.39
C SER A 53 -8.21 8.59 1.04
N ASP A 54 -8.39 9.07 -0.17
CA ASP A 54 -9.66 9.48 -0.75
C ASP A 54 -10.66 8.31 -0.96
N LEU A 55 -10.15 7.07 -1.00
CA LEU A 55 -10.94 5.84 -1.13
C LEU A 55 -11.16 5.10 0.20
N ALA A 56 -10.65 5.65 1.30
CA ALA A 56 -10.75 5.07 2.63
C ALA A 56 -11.65 5.92 3.55
N ASP A 57 -12.08 5.32 4.66
CA ASP A 57 -12.78 6.05 5.71
C ASP A 57 -11.84 7.06 6.38
N PRO A 58 -12.20 8.35 6.45
CA PRO A 58 -11.31 9.38 6.98
C PRO A 58 -11.05 9.25 8.48
N GLU A 59 -12.03 8.82 9.28
CA GLU A 59 -11.87 8.67 10.74
C GLU A 59 -10.97 7.47 11.05
N ILE A 60 -11.17 6.36 10.35
CA ILE A 60 -10.33 5.16 10.44
C ILE A 60 -8.91 5.47 9.96
N THR A 61 -8.77 6.22 8.87
CA THR A 61 -7.45 6.67 8.39
C THR A 61 -6.71 7.48 9.45
N GLN A 62 -7.38 8.43 10.11
CA GLN A 62 -6.78 9.20 11.22
C GLN A 62 -6.41 8.33 12.42
N ALA A 63 -7.21 7.31 12.73
CA ALA A 63 -6.89 6.36 13.80
C ALA A 63 -5.62 5.57 13.48
N TRP A 64 -5.44 5.13 12.22
CA TRP A 64 -4.23 4.45 11.77
C TRP A 64 -2.99 5.34 11.79
N LEU A 65 -3.10 6.62 11.40
CA LEU A 65 -1.97 7.55 11.51
C LEU A 65 -1.48 7.66 12.95
N ARG A 66 -2.40 7.88 13.91
CA ARG A 66 -2.08 7.92 15.35
C ARG A 66 -1.48 6.60 15.85
N HIS A 67 -2.02 5.46 15.40
CA HIS A 67 -1.53 4.15 15.78
C HIS A 67 -0.06 3.97 15.36
N PHE A 68 0.29 4.26 14.12
CA PHE A 68 1.66 4.14 13.63
C PHE A 68 2.65 5.06 14.36
N GLU A 69 2.24 6.29 14.67
CA GLU A 69 3.09 7.26 15.37
C GLU A 69 3.22 6.96 16.87
N SER A 70 2.28 6.23 17.45
CA SER A 70 2.32 5.89 18.88
C SER A 70 3.41 4.89 19.26
N GLY A 71 4.01 4.21 18.30
CA GLY A 71 4.97 3.11 18.50
C GLY A 71 4.36 1.88 19.18
N ARG A 72 3.02 1.79 19.25
CA ARG A 72 2.28 0.68 19.87
C ARG A 72 1.96 -0.43 18.88
N GLY A 73 2.88 -0.75 17.95
CA GLY A 73 2.72 -1.86 17.04
C GLY A 73 2.51 -3.19 17.76
N GLU A 74 1.79 -4.13 17.12
CA GLU A 74 1.47 -5.43 17.71
C GLU A 74 2.68 -6.36 17.85
N GLY A 75 3.77 -6.10 17.10
CA GLY A 75 4.99 -6.90 17.12
C GLY A 75 6.13 -6.34 17.97
N MET A 76 6.97 -7.21 18.52
CA MET A 76 8.20 -6.79 19.23
C MET A 76 9.12 -5.93 18.35
N ALA A 77 9.19 -6.22 17.05
CA ALA A 77 9.99 -5.47 16.08
C ALA A 77 9.48 -4.02 15.88
N GLU A 78 8.16 -3.79 15.95
CA GLU A 78 7.59 -2.43 15.88
C GLU A 78 7.82 -1.63 17.16
N ARG A 79 7.79 -2.29 18.31
CA ARG A 79 8.05 -1.65 19.63
C ARG A 79 9.51 -1.27 19.82
N SER A 80 10.44 -2.01 19.23
CA SER A 80 11.89 -1.77 19.31
C SER A 80 12.46 -1.03 18.10
N GLY A 81 11.62 -0.66 17.14
CA GLY A 81 12.05 0.01 15.91
C GLY A 81 12.38 1.49 16.10
N GLY A 82 13.08 2.08 15.11
CA GLY A 82 13.35 3.51 15.07
C GLY A 82 12.07 4.35 14.92
N PRO A 83 12.19 5.69 14.99
CA PRO A 83 11.05 6.61 15.00
C PRO A 83 10.20 6.47 13.73
N VAL A 84 8.89 6.58 13.91
CA VAL A 84 7.89 6.50 12.85
C VAL A 84 7.05 7.78 12.84
N LEU A 85 6.86 8.36 11.65
CA LEU A 85 5.81 9.32 11.36
C LEU A 85 4.89 8.75 10.30
N ALA A 86 3.67 9.27 10.20
CA ALA A 86 2.67 8.80 9.26
C ALA A 86 2.00 9.96 8.51
N LEU A 87 1.61 9.71 7.26
CA LEU A 87 0.99 10.69 6.37
C LEU A 87 -0.05 10.00 5.49
N ALA A 88 -1.25 10.54 5.41
CA ALA A 88 -2.24 10.14 4.41
C ALA A 88 -2.09 10.98 3.14
N THR A 89 -2.12 10.36 1.97
CA THR A 89 -1.93 11.04 0.68
C THR A 89 -3.05 10.74 -0.29
N ARG A 90 -3.30 11.74 -1.15
CA ARG A 90 -4.28 11.72 -2.23
C ARG A 90 -3.63 12.20 -3.52
N THR A 91 -4.05 11.64 -4.65
CA THR A 91 -3.49 12.01 -5.97
C THR A 91 -3.86 13.44 -6.39
N ASP A 92 -5.02 13.93 -5.98
CA ASP A 92 -5.51 15.29 -6.24
C ASP A 92 -4.81 16.37 -5.40
N ARG A 93 -3.97 16.00 -4.42
CA ARG A 93 -3.21 16.92 -3.56
C ARG A 93 -1.69 16.75 -3.71
N ALA A 94 -1.23 16.68 -4.94
CA ALA A 94 0.17 16.41 -5.26
C ALA A 94 1.16 17.43 -4.65
N ALA A 95 0.84 18.71 -4.65
CA ALA A 95 1.71 19.76 -4.09
C ALA A 95 1.85 19.63 -2.56
N GLU A 96 0.75 19.37 -1.87
CA GLU A 96 0.73 19.11 -0.43
C GLU A 96 1.57 17.88 -0.08
N THR A 97 1.37 16.77 -0.82
CA THR A 97 2.12 15.53 -0.65
C THR A 97 3.63 15.76 -0.78
N ARG A 98 4.09 16.50 -1.80
CA ARG A 98 5.52 16.81 -1.98
C ARG A 98 6.09 17.55 -0.78
N THR A 99 5.40 18.59 -0.33
CA THR A 99 5.84 19.41 0.81
C THR A 99 5.90 18.60 2.10
N GLN A 100 4.85 17.83 2.39
CA GLN A 100 4.74 17.05 3.63
C GLN A 100 5.74 15.90 3.68
N VAL A 101 5.92 15.14 2.60
CA VAL A 101 6.92 14.06 2.56
C VAL A 101 8.33 14.59 2.79
N ALA A 102 8.71 15.68 2.13
CA ALA A 102 10.03 16.29 2.31
C ALA A 102 10.24 16.78 3.75
N LEU A 103 9.23 17.46 4.33
CA LEU A 103 9.28 17.97 5.69
C LEU A 103 9.42 16.85 6.72
N LEU A 104 8.57 15.81 6.62
CA LEU A 104 8.55 14.71 7.58
C LEU A 104 9.82 13.85 7.49
N CYS A 105 10.35 13.61 6.29
CA CYS A 105 11.63 12.92 6.15
C CYS A 105 12.79 13.68 6.77
N LYS A 106 12.87 15.02 6.56
CA LYS A 106 13.88 15.86 7.22
C LYS A 106 13.76 15.83 8.74
N ARG A 107 12.52 15.89 9.26
CA ARG A 107 12.24 15.80 10.70
C ARG A 107 12.67 14.47 11.30
N LEU A 108 12.41 13.35 10.60
CA LEU A 108 12.79 12.01 11.04
C LEU A 108 14.31 11.82 11.11
N VAL A 109 15.05 12.38 10.15
CA VAL A 109 16.51 12.23 10.06
C VAL A 109 17.25 13.13 11.06
N LYS A 110 16.58 14.12 11.66
CA LYS A 110 17.15 15.04 12.67
C LYS A 110 18.50 15.63 12.25
N ARG A 111 18.63 16.08 11.01
CA ARG A 111 19.88 16.69 10.54
C ARG A 111 20.09 18.06 11.15
N ALA A 112 21.37 18.39 11.39
CA ALA A 112 21.78 19.72 11.81
C ALA A 112 21.33 20.76 10.77
N GLU A 113 20.91 21.94 11.24
CA GLU A 113 20.64 23.08 10.37
C GLU A 113 21.89 23.42 9.55
N GLY A 114 21.70 23.70 8.25
CA GLY A 114 22.79 23.99 7.33
C GLY A 114 23.48 22.78 6.70
N SER A 115 23.07 21.54 7.02
CA SER A 115 23.60 20.35 6.35
C SER A 115 23.24 20.36 4.86
N VAL A 116 24.26 20.39 3.99
CA VAL A 116 24.10 20.30 2.52
C VAL A 116 23.96 18.87 2.00
N ARG A 117 24.18 17.87 2.86
CA ARG A 117 24.04 16.47 2.46
C ARG A 117 22.58 16.11 2.23
N PRO A 118 22.21 15.56 1.04
CA PRO A 118 20.83 15.21 0.74
C PRO A 118 20.30 14.10 1.67
N VAL A 119 19.00 14.14 1.96
CA VAL A 119 18.31 13.04 2.65
C VAL A 119 18.08 11.92 1.66
N ARG A 120 18.60 10.74 1.93
CA ARG A 120 18.42 9.55 1.11
C ARG A 120 17.24 8.73 1.66
N ALA A 121 16.22 8.50 0.83
CA ALA A 121 15.04 7.74 1.19
C ALA A 121 14.82 6.56 0.25
N LEU A 122 14.54 5.39 0.82
CA LEU A 122 14.11 4.20 0.08
C LEU A 122 12.60 4.09 0.14
N ILE A 123 11.93 4.05 -1.02
CA ILE A 123 10.49 3.80 -1.10
C ILE A 123 10.27 2.29 -1.23
N VAL A 124 9.47 1.75 -0.32
CA VAL A 124 9.10 0.33 -0.26
C VAL A 124 7.59 0.17 -0.14
N GLY A 125 7.08 -1.02 -0.39
CA GLY A 125 5.67 -1.38 -0.22
C GLY A 125 5.27 -2.56 -1.13
N VAL A 126 4.11 -3.12 -0.89
CA VAL A 126 3.55 -4.22 -1.69
C VAL A 126 3.27 -3.79 -3.14
N PRO A 127 3.08 -4.71 -4.07
CA PRO A 127 2.66 -4.37 -5.43
C PRO A 127 1.36 -3.57 -5.44
N ASN A 128 1.21 -2.67 -6.41
CA ASN A 128 0.02 -1.85 -6.66
C ASN A 128 -0.47 -0.95 -5.49
N VAL A 129 0.35 -0.79 -4.47
CA VAL A 129 0.04 0.07 -3.30
C VAL A 129 0.12 1.57 -3.62
N GLY A 130 0.73 1.96 -4.74
CA GLY A 130 0.86 3.36 -5.16
C GLY A 130 2.28 3.93 -5.09
N LYS A 131 3.34 3.09 -4.99
CA LYS A 131 4.74 3.55 -4.99
C LYS A 131 5.10 4.42 -6.19
N SER A 132 4.84 3.92 -7.40
CA SER A 132 5.14 4.67 -8.63
C SER A 132 4.34 5.97 -8.73
N THR A 133 3.11 5.99 -8.23
CA THR A 133 2.29 7.20 -8.14
C THR A 133 2.91 8.21 -7.18
N LEU A 134 3.37 7.76 -6.01
CA LEU A 134 4.06 8.64 -5.05
C LEU A 134 5.36 9.19 -5.64
N ILE A 135 6.17 8.35 -6.29
CA ILE A 135 7.41 8.77 -6.94
C ILE A 135 7.13 9.84 -8.01
N ASN A 136 6.15 9.60 -8.89
CA ASN A 136 5.74 10.57 -9.92
C ASN A 136 5.27 11.89 -9.29
N THR A 137 4.51 11.81 -8.20
CA THR A 137 4.07 12.97 -7.43
C THR A 137 5.26 13.75 -6.88
N LEU A 138 6.22 13.07 -6.27
CA LEU A 138 7.42 13.72 -5.70
C LEU A 138 8.30 14.37 -6.79
N MET A 139 8.38 13.75 -7.96
CA MET A 139 9.16 14.27 -9.10
C MET A 139 8.46 15.40 -9.87
N ASN A 140 7.19 15.65 -9.60
CA ASN A 140 6.34 16.59 -10.37
C ASN A 140 6.31 16.31 -11.88
N ARG A 141 6.48 15.05 -12.29
CA ARG A 141 6.46 14.63 -13.70
C ARG A 141 6.21 13.12 -13.80
N VAL A 142 5.71 12.67 -14.95
CA VAL A 142 5.50 11.25 -15.23
C VAL A 142 6.83 10.63 -15.68
N VAL A 143 7.56 10.01 -14.77
CA VAL A 143 8.82 9.29 -15.06
C VAL A 143 8.70 7.82 -14.69
N ALA A 144 8.05 7.47 -13.58
CA ALA A 144 7.78 6.09 -13.23
C ALA A 144 6.50 5.61 -13.93
N LYS A 145 6.56 4.45 -14.59
CA LYS A 145 5.37 3.84 -15.20
C LYS A 145 4.46 3.33 -14.09
N VAL A 146 3.26 3.87 -14.01
CA VAL A 146 2.17 3.32 -13.19
C VAL A 146 1.58 2.14 -13.97
N SER A 147 1.52 0.96 -13.37
CA SER A 147 0.94 -0.25 -13.97
C SER A 147 0.08 -0.96 -12.94
N ASP A 148 -1.07 -1.42 -13.39
CA ASP A 148 -1.98 -2.25 -12.59
C ASP A 148 -1.52 -3.71 -12.48
N LYS A 149 -0.44 -4.07 -13.19
CA LYS A 149 0.13 -5.42 -13.14
C LYS A 149 1.24 -5.50 -12.08
N PRO A 150 1.19 -6.48 -11.16
CA PRO A 150 2.27 -6.71 -10.21
C PRO A 150 3.63 -6.95 -10.90
N ALA A 151 4.72 -6.47 -10.29
CA ALA A 151 6.10 -6.73 -10.70
C ALA A 151 6.62 -6.04 -11.98
N VAL A 152 6.23 -4.80 -12.28
CA VAL A 152 6.72 -4.08 -13.48
C VAL A 152 8.05 -3.33 -13.24
N THR A 153 8.36 -2.95 -12.00
CA THR A 153 9.61 -2.23 -11.69
C THR A 153 10.77 -3.21 -11.52
N LYS A 154 11.68 -3.26 -12.50
CA LYS A 154 12.79 -4.25 -12.56
C LYS A 154 14.13 -3.79 -12.01
N ALA A 155 14.32 -2.50 -11.70
CA ALA A 155 15.59 -1.96 -11.22
C ALA A 155 15.37 -0.82 -10.23
N GLN A 156 16.30 -0.64 -9.29
CA GLN A 156 16.32 0.53 -8.41
C GLN A 156 16.62 1.78 -9.25
N GLN A 157 15.68 2.71 -9.26
CA GLN A 157 15.88 4.03 -9.86
C GLN A 157 16.18 5.04 -8.76
N GLN A 158 17.25 5.82 -8.95
CA GLN A 158 17.55 6.96 -8.08
C GLN A 158 17.04 8.24 -8.72
N VAL A 159 16.33 9.03 -7.93
CA VAL A 159 15.76 10.28 -8.37
C VAL A 159 16.15 11.39 -7.39
N VAL A 160 16.77 12.44 -7.91
CA VAL A 160 17.10 13.63 -7.13
C VAL A 160 15.92 14.60 -7.19
N LEU A 161 15.37 14.94 -6.03
CA LEU A 161 14.29 15.91 -5.90
C LEU A 161 14.84 17.31 -5.61
N GLN A 162 14.08 18.32 -6.02
CA GLN A 162 14.33 19.70 -5.59
C GLN A 162 14.24 19.76 -4.06
N GLY A 163 15.21 20.44 -3.42
CA GLY A 163 15.26 20.54 -1.96
C GLY A 163 16.16 19.52 -1.26
N GLY A 164 17.02 18.82 -2.01
CA GLY A 164 18.10 18.01 -1.45
C GLY A 164 17.66 16.64 -0.92
N MET A 165 16.70 16.02 -1.55
CA MET A 165 16.26 14.66 -1.23
C MET A 165 16.54 13.72 -2.39
N VAL A 166 17.08 12.53 -2.11
CA VAL A 166 17.33 11.48 -3.11
C VAL A 166 16.41 10.31 -2.81
N ILE A 167 15.56 9.98 -3.75
CA ILE A 167 14.64 8.84 -3.67
C ILE A 167 15.24 7.65 -4.40
N CYS A 168 15.26 6.50 -3.73
CA CYS A 168 15.54 5.20 -4.32
C CYS A 168 14.23 4.41 -4.37
N ASP A 169 13.85 3.94 -5.54
CA ASP A 169 12.68 3.06 -5.70
C ASP A 169 13.08 1.60 -5.47
N SER A 170 12.15 0.82 -4.95
CA SER A 170 12.27 -0.63 -4.85
C SER A 170 11.14 -1.32 -5.61
N PRO A 171 11.36 -2.55 -6.14
CA PRO A 171 10.27 -3.37 -6.64
C PRO A 171 9.20 -3.57 -5.57
N GLY A 172 7.93 -3.73 -5.98
CA GLY A 172 6.87 -4.14 -5.05
C GLY A 172 7.18 -5.52 -4.48
N ILE A 173 7.23 -5.62 -3.16
CA ILE A 173 7.67 -6.84 -2.48
C ILE A 173 6.56 -7.34 -1.57
N LEU A 174 6.10 -8.55 -1.84
CA LEU A 174 5.32 -9.36 -0.91
C LEU A 174 6.27 -10.26 -0.11
N TRP A 175 5.89 -10.58 1.12
CA TRP A 175 6.62 -11.58 1.91
C TRP A 175 6.18 -13.01 1.53
N PRO A 176 7.04 -14.03 1.74
CA PRO A 176 6.85 -15.39 1.20
C PRO A 176 5.57 -16.09 1.66
N LYS A 177 5.13 -15.80 2.88
CA LYS A 177 3.94 -16.41 3.46
C LYS A 177 3.14 -15.34 4.20
N ILE A 178 1.92 -15.11 3.74
CA ILE A 178 0.95 -14.28 4.43
C ILE A 178 0.15 -15.23 5.31
N GLU A 179 0.47 -15.25 6.62
CA GLU A 179 -0.15 -16.21 7.56
C GLU A 179 -1.60 -15.87 7.86
N ASP A 180 -1.94 -14.58 7.82
CA ASP A 180 -3.33 -14.12 7.95
C ASP A 180 -4.06 -14.26 6.61
N GLU A 181 -4.97 -15.22 6.54
CA GLU A 181 -5.80 -15.49 5.36
C GLU A 181 -6.65 -14.27 4.99
N ALA A 182 -7.20 -13.56 5.98
CA ALA A 182 -8.00 -12.36 5.72
C ALA A 182 -7.15 -11.22 5.13
N ALA A 183 -5.89 -11.06 5.58
CA ALA A 183 -4.95 -10.12 4.98
C ALA A 183 -4.62 -10.50 3.53
N SER A 184 -4.42 -11.80 3.27
CA SER A 184 -4.18 -12.31 1.91
C SER A 184 -5.34 -12.01 0.98
N LEU A 185 -6.58 -12.29 1.40
CA LEU A 185 -7.79 -12.01 0.62
C LEU A 185 -7.99 -10.51 0.37
N ARG A 186 -7.71 -9.65 1.38
CA ARG A 186 -7.74 -8.19 1.20
C ARG A 186 -6.71 -7.70 0.19
N LEU A 187 -5.49 -8.21 0.25
CA LEU A 187 -4.44 -7.88 -0.73
C LEU A 187 -4.81 -8.33 -2.15
N ALA A 188 -5.42 -9.52 -2.27
CA ALA A 188 -5.91 -10.04 -3.55
C ALA A 188 -7.03 -9.15 -4.12
N LEU A 189 -8.02 -8.77 -3.31
CA LEU A 189 -9.10 -7.85 -3.70
C LEU A 189 -8.60 -6.52 -4.25
N LEU A 190 -7.48 -6.02 -3.73
CA LEU A 190 -6.90 -4.74 -4.15
C LEU A 190 -5.79 -4.89 -5.20
N GLY A 191 -5.63 -6.09 -5.77
CA GLY A 191 -4.70 -6.35 -6.87
C GLY A 191 -3.23 -6.32 -6.45
N SER A 192 -2.92 -6.55 -5.18
CA SER A 192 -1.53 -6.60 -4.68
C SER A 192 -0.89 -7.98 -4.81
N ILE A 193 -1.68 -9.01 -5.09
CA ILE A 193 -1.22 -10.39 -5.33
C ILE A 193 -1.28 -10.66 -6.84
N PRO A 194 -0.26 -11.32 -7.44
CA PRO A 194 -0.28 -11.70 -8.85
C PRO A 194 -1.43 -12.64 -9.19
N ASP A 195 -2.05 -12.46 -10.36
CA ASP A 195 -3.19 -13.25 -10.84
C ASP A 195 -2.95 -14.76 -10.80
N THR A 196 -1.70 -15.19 -11.01
CA THR A 196 -1.30 -16.60 -10.98
C THR A 196 -1.39 -17.26 -9.61
N ALA A 197 -1.54 -16.46 -8.54
CA ALA A 197 -1.60 -16.92 -7.16
C ALA A 197 -2.98 -16.65 -6.51
N ILE A 198 -3.98 -16.21 -7.29
CA ILE A 198 -5.31 -15.83 -6.79
C ILE A 198 -6.30 -16.96 -7.03
N ASP A 199 -6.99 -17.38 -5.96
CA ASP A 199 -8.27 -18.06 -6.05
C ASP A 199 -9.39 -17.02 -6.16
N TYR A 200 -9.78 -16.72 -7.40
CA TYR A 200 -10.79 -15.69 -7.68
C TYR A 200 -12.15 -15.97 -7.04
N VAL A 201 -12.52 -17.25 -6.90
CA VAL A 201 -13.80 -17.63 -6.29
C VAL A 201 -13.79 -17.26 -4.80
N ASN A 202 -12.76 -17.66 -4.08
CA ASN A 202 -12.60 -17.33 -2.66
C ASN A 202 -12.54 -15.82 -2.42
N VAL A 203 -11.79 -15.09 -3.24
CA VAL A 203 -11.67 -13.63 -3.15
C VAL A 203 -13.01 -12.96 -3.42
N ALA A 204 -13.76 -13.42 -4.42
CA ALA A 204 -15.09 -12.88 -4.74
C ALA A 204 -16.08 -13.09 -3.59
N TYR A 205 -16.13 -14.30 -3.01
CA TYR A 205 -16.99 -14.60 -1.86
C TYR A 205 -16.62 -13.75 -0.63
N PHE A 206 -15.34 -13.64 -0.32
CA PHE A 206 -14.86 -12.80 0.77
C PHE A 206 -15.26 -11.34 0.58
N GLY A 207 -15.04 -10.79 -0.62
CA GLY A 207 -15.42 -9.42 -0.95
C GLY A 207 -16.93 -9.20 -0.90
N ALA A 208 -17.71 -10.10 -1.47
CA ALA A 208 -19.17 -10.03 -1.47
C ALA A 208 -19.73 -10.02 -0.04
N ARG A 209 -19.24 -10.92 0.82
CA ARG A 209 -19.65 -10.97 2.23
C ARG A 209 -19.29 -9.69 2.97
N TYR A 210 -18.04 -9.24 2.83
CA TYR A 210 -17.60 -8.00 3.46
C TYR A 210 -18.46 -6.79 3.06
N PHE A 211 -18.76 -6.64 1.77
CA PHE A 211 -19.56 -5.50 1.30
C PHE A 211 -21.03 -5.61 1.68
N LEU A 212 -21.60 -6.81 1.76
CA LEU A 212 -22.96 -7.01 2.28
C LEU A 212 -23.05 -6.57 3.75
N ASP A 213 -22.05 -6.93 4.56
CA ASP A 213 -22.04 -6.64 6.00
C ASP A 213 -21.75 -5.15 6.28
N CYS A 214 -20.82 -4.55 5.54
CA CYS A 214 -20.27 -3.23 5.87
C CYS A 214 -20.78 -2.08 5.00
N HIS A 215 -21.20 -2.35 3.75
CA HIS A 215 -21.50 -1.32 2.76
C HIS A 215 -22.72 -1.66 1.86
N PRO A 216 -23.85 -2.12 2.42
CA PRO A 216 -25.00 -2.59 1.63
C PRO A 216 -25.56 -1.51 0.68
N ASP A 217 -25.66 -0.26 1.15
CA ASP A 217 -26.18 0.85 0.34
C ASP A 217 -25.30 1.16 -0.87
N ARG A 218 -23.96 1.00 -0.71
CA ARG A 218 -23.02 1.19 -1.82
C ARG A 218 -23.16 0.10 -2.87
N LEU A 219 -23.46 -1.15 -2.46
CA LEU A 219 -23.74 -2.23 -3.39
C LEU A 219 -25.00 -1.94 -4.21
N VAL A 220 -26.10 -1.55 -3.54
CA VAL A 220 -27.36 -1.18 -4.21
C VAL A 220 -27.13 -0.08 -5.23
N SER A 221 -26.47 1.01 -4.83
CA SER A 221 -26.16 2.14 -5.69
C SER A 221 -25.25 1.77 -6.86
N ARG A 222 -24.14 1.08 -6.58
CA ARG A 222 -23.10 0.75 -7.58
C ARG A 222 -23.58 -0.20 -8.64
N PHE A 223 -24.35 -1.21 -8.25
CA PHE A 223 -24.83 -2.27 -9.15
C PHE A 223 -26.31 -2.08 -9.53
N LYS A 224 -26.96 -0.99 -9.09
CA LYS A 224 -28.39 -0.68 -9.34
C LYS A 224 -29.30 -1.85 -8.96
N LEU A 225 -29.03 -2.47 -7.81
CA LEU A 225 -29.80 -3.62 -7.34
C LEU A 225 -31.22 -3.20 -6.98
N ALA A 226 -32.22 -4.01 -7.39
CA ALA A 226 -33.62 -3.77 -7.01
C ALA A 226 -33.86 -4.13 -5.52
N ALA A 227 -33.16 -5.14 -5.03
CA ALA A 227 -33.13 -5.55 -3.63
C ALA A 227 -31.74 -6.07 -3.29
N LEU A 228 -31.36 -5.97 -2.01
CA LEU A 228 -30.10 -6.52 -1.53
C LEU A 228 -30.20 -8.04 -1.45
N PRO A 229 -29.30 -8.82 -2.10
CA PRO A 229 -29.24 -10.26 -1.95
C PRO A 229 -28.93 -10.68 -0.50
N ALA A 230 -29.45 -11.84 -0.09
CA ALA A 230 -29.33 -12.32 1.27
C ALA A 230 -27.91 -12.79 1.66
N ASP A 231 -27.14 -13.23 0.68
CA ASP A 231 -25.81 -13.81 0.87
C ASP A 231 -24.84 -13.47 -0.27
N ALA A 232 -23.59 -13.88 -0.09
CA ALA A 232 -22.51 -13.63 -1.05
C ALA A 232 -22.76 -14.31 -2.40
N GLU A 233 -23.29 -15.53 -2.41
CA GLU A 233 -23.60 -16.26 -3.64
C GLU A 233 -24.67 -15.54 -4.47
N GLY A 234 -25.76 -15.15 -3.82
CA GLY A 234 -26.81 -14.35 -4.44
C GLY A 234 -26.31 -13.03 -5.00
N LEU A 235 -25.41 -12.34 -4.27
CA LEU A 235 -24.80 -11.11 -4.74
C LEU A 235 -23.93 -11.33 -5.98
N ILE A 236 -23.04 -12.32 -5.97
CA ILE A 236 -22.15 -12.65 -7.09
C ILE A 236 -22.99 -13.01 -8.33
N THR A 237 -24.01 -13.86 -8.13
CA THR A 237 -24.93 -14.28 -9.21
C THR A 237 -25.66 -13.08 -9.80
N GLU A 238 -26.23 -12.19 -8.98
CA GLU A 238 -26.97 -11.02 -9.47
C GLU A 238 -26.04 -10.02 -10.20
N ILE A 239 -24.82 -9.79 -9.69
CA ILE A 239 -23.82 -8.97 -10.38
C ILE A 239 -23.43 -9.60 -11.72
N GLY A 240 -23.17 -10.91 -11.74
CA GLY A 240 -22.83 -11.65 -12.96
C GLY A 240 -23.94 -11.56 -14.02
N ARG A 241 -25.19 -11.74 -13.62
CA ARG A 241 -26.35 -11.60 -14.50
C ARG A 241 -26.42 -10.19 -15.11
N ARG A 242 -26.29 -9.15 -14.30
CA ARG A 242 -26.35 -7.75 -14.75
C ARG A 242 -25.20 -7.35 -15.66
N ARG A 243 -24.06 -8.01 -15.52
CA ARG A 243 -22.87 -7.78 -16.37
C ARG A 243 -22.81 -8.70 -17.60
N GLY A 244 -23.78 -9.58 -17.79
CA GLY A 244 -23.80 -10.52 -18.90
C GLY A 244 -22.73 -11.62 -18.79
N CYS A 245 -22.24 -11.89 -17.57
CA CYS A 245 -21.22 -12.92 -17.32
C CYS A 245 -21.85 -14.30 -17.05
N LEU A 246 -22.91 -14.65 -17.77
CA LEU A 246 -23.58 -15.95 -17.64
C LEU A 246 -22.93 -16.98 -18.56
N ARG A 247 -22.66 -18.19 -18.04
CA ARG A 247 -22.32 -19.34 -18.84
C ARG A 247 -23.55 -19.88 -19.57
N SER A 248 -23.34 -20.64 -20.65
CA SER A 248 -24.40 -21.42 -21.31
C SER A 248 -25.05 -22.34 -20.28
N GLY A 249 -26.30 -22.06 -19.88
CA GLY A 249 -26.99 -22.75 -18.79
C GLY A 249 -27.44 -21.85 -17.63
N GLY A 250 -27.14 -20.53 -17.67
CA GLY A 250 -27.65 -19.54 -16.74
C GLY A 250 -26.95 -19.45 -15.39
N THR A 251 -25.81 -20.12 -15.22
CA THR A 251 -24.91 -20.00 -14.05
C THR A 251 -23.84 -18.92 -14.31
N VAL A 252 -23.40 -18.26 -13.24
CA VAL A 252 -22.31 -17.25 -13.25
C VAL A 252 -20.96 -17.96 -13.16
#